data_66708c3ff4cb313315f613a0f7ca6911
#
_entry.id   66708c3ff4cb313315f613a0f7ca6911
#
_cell.length_a   1.000
_cell.length_b   1.000
_cell.length_c   1.000
_cell.angle_alpha   90.00
_cell.angle_beta   90.00
_cell.angle_gamma   90.00
#
_symmetry.space_group_name_H-M   'P 1'
#
loop_
_entity.id
_entity.type
_entity.pdbx_description
1 polymer ?
#
loop_
_entity_poly.entity_id
_entity_poly.type
_entity_poly.pdbx_seq_one_letter_code
_entity_poly.pdbx_strand_id
1 'polypeptide(L)'
;MTSQQTPASARRPIRELPDELISQIAAGEVVERPASVVRELVDNAMDAGAQSITLRLMGGGTRLISVEDDGGGIAPDELATALKRHATSKIGNLDELESVMTMGFRGEALAAINSVSELTLLSRMDGQPTAFALDGRTGEIRPAARAVGTTVEVKELFFSTPARRKFLKSDSTELAHCIEAVRRHALARPDVGFAIWHEGKLVEQWRVHPGTAGLEQRLADVLGEEFVAQSIAVEYHAGPLKVIGRAGLPDAARSRPDHQFAYVNGRFVRDKVVMHGARSAYEDVLHGNKQPAYALFMQIDPTLVDVNVHPTKIEVRFRDSRAVHQAVRHALENALAAPRSQNLSDEAANPSSDFELKTGPAPKALPESASWQQGGMAFERPGPSTFSAPTYKPADFVRPRVDGEQAMADLKALWNPPERSEDLSAQERSTPAWLQGERAEPSPAPPLAEPTPLPEGDWPLGRAIAQLHGVYILAENKQGLVVVDMHAAHERIVYERLKNQLNTTDGEGPRIASQPLLIPATFAATPTEVATAEACAEALEQLGLEISPLSAKTLAVRAVPTSLAQGDAVELARSVLAELAQHDASTVVQRAQNEILGTMACHGAVRANRRLTLDEMNALLRQMEETERSDQCNHGRP
;
A
#
# COMPACT_ATOMS: atom_id res chain seq x y z
N MET A 1 17.07 -13.13 66.17
CA MET A 1 16.65 -12.91 64.79
C MET A 1 15.33 -12.14 64.83
N THR A 2 15.43 -10.83 64.80
CA THR A 2 14.31 -9.89 64.87
C THR A 2 13.84 -9.63 63.41
N SER A 3 12.69 -10.15 63.05
CA SER A 3 12.02 -9.90 61.80
C SER A 3 11.56 -8.44 61.75
N GLN A 4 12.22 -7.63 60.91
CA GLN A 4 11.77 -6.28 60.58
C GLN A 4 10.49 -6.44 59.71
N GLN A 5 9.35 -6.13 60.29
CA GLN A 5 8.11 -5.93 59.56
C GLN A 5 8.22 -4.63 58.73
N THR A 6 8.21 -4.76 57.42
CA THR A 6 8.05 -3.65 56.47
C THR A 6 6.73 -2.95 56.79
N PRO A 7 6.69 -1.59 57.01
CA PRO A 7 5.44 -0.91 57.31
C PRO A 7 4.50 -1.02 56.12
N ALA A 8 3.28 -1.52 56.34
CA ALA A 8 2.22 -1.57 55.37
C ALA A 8 2.01 -0.15 54.78
N SER A 9 2.14 -0.03 53.46
CA SER A 9 1.90 1.21 52.73
C SER A 9 0.52 1.77 53.10
N ALA A 10 0.50 2.90 53.78
CA ALA A 10 -0.74 3.56 54.18
C ALA A 10 -1.56 3.89 52.93
N ARG A 11 -2.80 3.41 52.85
CA ARG A 11 -3.75 3.66 51.77
C ARG A 11 -3.90 5.16 51.59
N ARG A 12 -3.61 5.67 50.39
CA ARG A 12 -3.86 7.08 50.04
C ARG A 12 -5.36 7.34 49.98
N PRO A 13 -5.88 8.41 50.59
CA PRO A 13 -7.29 8.77 50.49
C PRO A 13 -7.64 9.17 49.04
N ILE A 14 -8.89 8.87 48.65
CA ILE A 14 -9.44 9.37 47.37
C ILE A 14 -9.59 10.89 47.51
N ARG A 15 -9.11 11.61 46.49
CA ARG A 15 -9.15 13.09 46.40
C ARG A 15 -9.60 13.49 45.01
N GLU A 16 -10.31 14.60 44.90
CA GLU A 16 -10.52 15.28 43.62
C GLU A 16 -9.18 15.80 43.12
N LEU A 17 -8.95 15.62 41.81
CA LEU A 17 -7.75 16.11 41.17
C LEU A 17 -7.93 17.59 40.82
N PRO A 18 -6.85 18.40 40.80
CA PRO A 18 -6.91 19.74 40.27
C PRO A 18 -7.32 19.75 38.80
N ASP A 19 -8.08 20.75 38.36
CA ASP A 19 -8.61 20.89 37.00
C ASP A 19 -7.51 20.84 35.94
N GLU A 20 -6.34 21.37 36.22
CA GLU A 20 -5.17 21.32 35.35
C GLU A 20 -4.69 19.87 35.12
N LEU A 21 -4.60 19.09 36.20
CA LEU A 21 -4.20 17.68 36.11
C LEU A 21 -5.28 16.82 35.40
N ILE A 22 -6.56 17.10 35.68
CA ILE A 22 -7.67 16.47 34.93
C ILE A 22 -7.55 16.78 33.44
N SER A 23 -7.19 18.04 33.10
CA SER A 23 -6.99 18.48 31.72
C SER A 23 -5.85 17.74 31.04
N GLN A 24 -4.72 17.59 31.74
CA GLN A 24 -3.55 16.87 31.22
C GLN A 24 -3.80 15.36 31.05
N ILE A 25 -4.59 14.74 31.94
CA ILE A 25 -4.98 13.33 31.82
C ILE A 25 -5.90 13.13 30.61
N ALA A 26 -6.97 13.95 30.50
CA ALA A 26 -7.91 13.91 29.39
C ALA A 26 -7.23 14.24 28.04
N ALA A 27 -6.29 15.21 28.03
CA ALA A 27 -5.46 15.47 26.86
C ALA A 27 -4.67 14.24 26.40
N GLY A 28 -4.38 13.30 27.31
CA GLY A 28 -3.69 12.07 26.99
C GLY A 28 -4.46 11.10 26.12
N GLU A 29 -5.77 11.17 26.19
CA GLU A 29 -6.64 10.33 25.37
C GLU A 29 -6.90 10.93 23.99
N VAL A 30 -6.77 12.25 23.84
CA VAL A 30 -7.03 12.99 22.61
C VAL A 30 -5.75 13.28 21.82
N VAL A 31 -4.67 13.65 22.53
CA VAL A 31 -3.39 14.10 21.96
C VAL A 31 -2.28 13.12 22.32
N GLU A 32 -2.04 12.14 21.49
CA GLU A 32 -0.96 11.15 21.66
C GLU A 32 0.35 11.62 21.03
N ARG A 33 0.27 12.31 19.88
CA ARG A 33 1.41 12.75 19.06
C ARG A 33 1.07 13.98 18.21
N PRO A 34 2.05 14.63 17.55
CA PRO A 34 1.82 15.76 16.66
C PRO A 34 0.74 15.51 15.59
N ALA A 35 0.72 14.33 14.98
CA ALA A 35 -0.28 13.96 13.98
C ALA A 35 -1.72 13.96 14.52
N SER A 36 -1.93 13.69 15.81
CA SER A 36 -3.27 13.79 16.43
C SER A 36 -3.73 15.24 16.49
N VAL A 37 -2.82 16.17 16.81
CA VAL A 37 -3.10 17.61 16.78
C VAL A 37 -3.44 18.06 15.36
N VAL A 38 -2.60 17.71 14.40
CA VAL A 38 -2.82 18.05 12.97
C VAL A 38 -4.19 17.57 12.52
N ARG A 39 -4.57 16.33 12.81
CA ARG A 39 -5.87 15.77 12.43
C ARG A 39 -7.03 16.60 12.99
N GLU A 40 -7.05 16.85 14.29
CA GLU A 40 -8.14 17.60 14.93
C GLU A 40 -8.23 19.05 14.41
N LEU A 41 -7.09 19.69 14.11
CA LEU A 41 -7.09 21.05 13.55
C LEU A 41 -7.53 21.08 12.10
N VAL A 42 -7.14 20.09 11.29
CA VAL A 42 -7.62 19.94 9.90
C VAL A 42 -9.09 19.59 9.86
N ASP A 43 -9.58 18.70 10.75
CA ASP A 43 -11.02 18.42 10.92
C ASP A 43 -11.81 19.72 11.19
N ASN A 44 -11.28 20.59 12.08
CA ASN A 44 -11.92 21.87 12.40
C ASN A 44 -11.91 22.83 11.21
N ALA A 45 -10.83 22.91 10.45
CA ALA A 45 -10.73 23.74 9.26
C ALA A 45 -11.73 23.28 8.18
N MET A 46 -11.86 21.97 7.96
CA MET A 46 -12.83 21.39 7.02
C MET A 46 -14.28 21.65 7.45
N ASP A 47 -14.58 21.49 8.75
CA ASP A 47 -15.90 21.80 9.31
C ASP A 47 -16.23 23.30 9.23
N ALA A 48 -15.22 24.19 9.23
CA ALA A 48 -15.37 25.63 8.99
C ALA A 48 -15.57 25.99 7.51
N GLY A 49 -15.61 25.00 6.60
CA GLY A 49 -15.84 25.19 5.17
C GLY A 49 -14.62 25.72 4.41
N ALA A 50 -13.41 25.45 4.91
CA ALA A 50 -12.17 25.86 4.25
C ALA A 50 -12.02 25.22 2.85
N GLN A 51 -11.54 26.01 1.90
CA GLN A 51 -11.17 25.58 0.55
C GLN A 51 -9.65 25.46 0.39
N SER A 52 -8.88 26.05 1.30
CA SER A 52 -7.44 26.00 1.32
C SER A 52 -6.92 25.85 2.75
N ILE A 53 -6.10 24.82 2.97
CA ILE A 53 -5.52 24.53 4.29
C ILE A 53 -4.00 24.45 4.13
N THR A 54 -3.28 25.27 4.90
CA THR A 54 -1.82 25.27 4.95
C THR A 54 -1.34 24.80 6.31
N LEU A 55 -0.56 23.72 6.32
CA LEU A 55 0.12 23.17 7.50
C LEU A 55 1.60 23.57 7.47
N ARG A 56 2.10 24.16 8.57
CA ARG A 56 3.52 24.46 8.78
C ARG A 56 4.02 23.73 10.01
N LEU A 57 5.12 23.01 9.86
CA LEU A 57 5.70 22.18 10.91
C LEU A 57 7.16 22.53 11.16
N MET A 58 7.59 22.44 12.42
CA MET A 58 9.00 22.50 12.84
C MET A 58 9.26 21.38 13.85
N GLY A 59 10.43 20.72 13.74
CA GLY A 59 10.78 19.59 14.60
C GLY A 59 9.77 18.45 14.49
N GLY A 60 9.31 18.08 13.26
CA GLY A 60 8.28 17.08 13.08
C GLY A 60 6.92 17.40 13.70
N GLY A 61 6.68 18.67 14.07
CA GLY A 61 5.48 19.13 14.78
C GLY A 61 5.63 19.20 16.30
N THR A 62 6.79 18.88 16.85
CA THR A 62 7.05 18.98 18.30
C THR A 62 7.31 20.41 18.74
N ARG A 63 8.00 21.21 17.91
CA ARG A 63 8.32 22.62 18.17
C ARG A 63 7.22 23.57 17.69
N LEU A 64 6.66 23.30 16.51
CA LEU A 64 5.58 24.11 15.94
C LEU A 64 4.67 23.23 15.08
N ILE A 65 3.36 23.39 15.30
CA ILE A 65 2.30 23.04 14.38
C ILE A 65 1.48 24.30 14.13
N SER A 66 1.40 24.77 12.90
CA SER A 66 0.53 25.88 12.52
C SER A 66 -0.38 25.43 11.40
N VAL A 67 -1.69 25.46 11.66
CA VAL A 67 -2.74 25.18 10.67
C VAL A 67 -3.44 26.48 10.34
N GLU A 68 -3.40 26.86 9.08
CA GLU A 68 -4.03 28.05 8.53
C GLU A 68 -5.09 27.64 7.52
N ASP A 69 -6.33 28.14 7.69
CA ASP A 69 -7.47 27.88 6.82
C ASP A 69 -8.12 29.20 6.35
N ASP A 70 -8.87 29.14 5.27
CA ASP A 70 -9.69 30.23 4.71
C ASP A 70 -11.18 30.04 4.98
N GLY A 71 -11.53 29.26 6.02
CA GLY A 71 -12.92 29.00 6.41
C GLY A 71 -13.65 30.21 7.01
N GLY A 72 -14.81 29.98 7.60
CA GLY A 72 -15.72 31.02 8.11
C GLY A 72 -15.18 31.87 9.25
N GLY A 73 -14.09 31.43 9.91
CA GLY A 73 -13.53 32.13 11.07
C GLY A 73 -14.32 31.95 12.37
N ILE A 74 -13.86 32.60 13.45
CA ILE A 74 -14.45 32.57 14.79
C ILE A 74 -14.67 34.02 15.26
N ALA A 75 -15.86 34.30 15.84
CA ALA A 75 -16.17 35.62 16.36
C ALA A 75 -15.28 35.97 17.57
N PRO A 76 -14.94 37.26 17.78
CA PRO A 76 -14.05 37.68 18.88
C PRO A 76 -14.55 37.30 20.27
N ASP A 77 -15.87 37.35 20.48
CA ASP A 77 -16.56 36.97 21.72
C ASP A 77 -16.61 35.44 21.95
N GLU A 78 -16.46 34.66 20.89
CA GLU A 78 -16.43 33.19 20.93
C GLU A 78 -15.01 32.62 21.11
N LEU A 79 -13.94 33.40 20.82
CA LEU A 79 -12.56 32.92 20.88
C LEU A 79 -12.20 32.29 22.24
N ALA A 80 -12.54 32.98 23.34
CA ALA A 80 -12.28 32.45 24.69
C ALA A 80 -13.11 31.19 24.99
N THR A 81 -14.31 31.11 24.42
CA THR A 81 -15.19 29.95 24.60
C THR A 81 -14.70 28.75 23.82
N ALA A 82 -14.09 28.94 22.65
CA ALA A 82 -13.53 27.88 21.80
C ALA A 82 -12.42 27.06 22.51
N LEU A 83 -11.75 27.65 23.53
CA LEU A 83 -10.76 26.96 24.35
C LEU A 83 -11.32 26.30 25.61
N LYS A 84 -12.64 26.42 25.88
CA LYS A 84 -13.28 25.74 27.00
C LYS A 84 -13.62 24.29 26.64
N ARG A 85 -13.60 23.43 27.64
CA ARG A 85 -14.07 22.04 27.49
C ARG A 85 -15.55 22.00 27.23
N HIS A 86 -15.97 21.03 26.40
CA HIS A 86 -17.38 20.79 26.04
C HIS A 86 -18.03 22.00 25.33
N ALA A 87 -17.21 22.90 24.78
CA ALA A 87 -17.69 24.01 23.95
C ALA A 87 -17.60 23.62 22.47
N THR A 88 -18.74 23.55 21.82
CA THR A 88 -18.85 23.20 20.40
C THR A 88 -20.02 23.93 19.76
N SER A 89 -19.86 24.32 18.49
CA SER A 89 -20.92 24.84 17.65
C SER A 89 -21.57 23.76 16.76
N LYS A 90 -21.11 22.49 16.88
CA LYS A 90 -21.39 21.43 15.91
C LYS A 90 -22.55 20.51 16.32
N ILE A 91 -22.86 20.43 17.61
CA ILE A 91 -23.96 19.66 18.18
C ILE A 91 -24.62 20.47 19.31
N GLY A 92 -25.93 20.46 19.38
CA GLY A 92 -26.70 21.14 20.41
C GLY A 92 -27.64 20.19 21.19
N ASN A 93 -27.88 18.98 20.69
CA ASN A 93 -28.79 18.01 21.29
C ASN A 93 -28.35 16.56 21.01
N LEU A 94 -29.07 15.59 21.60
CA LEU A 94 -28.75 14.17 21.48
C LEU A 94 -29.01 13.63 20.08
N ASP A 95 -30.06 14.11 19.39
CA ASP A 95 -30.40 13.65 18.04
C ASP A 95 -29.32 14.04 17.03
N GLU A 96 -28.73 15.23 17.19
CA GLU A 96 -27.57 15.68 16.39
C GLU A 96 -26.30 14.87 16.71
N LEU A 97 -26.16 14.39 17.95
CA LEU A 97 -25.05 13.48 18.32
C LEU A 97 -25.20 12.09 17.68
N GLU A 98 -26.44 11.59 17.53
CA GLU A 98 -26.71 10.30 16.89
C GLU A 98 -26.58 10.36 15.36
N SER A 99 -26.71 11.57 14.77
CA SER A 99 -26.63 11.79 13.32
C SER A 99 -25.46 12.70 12.90
N VAL A 100 -24.30 12.56 13.56
CA VAL A 100 -23.13 13.43 13.35
C VAL A 100 -22.63 13.38 11.90
N MET A 101 -22.72 14.52 11.22
CA MET A 101 -22.16 14.73 9.88
C MET A 101 -20.83 15.48 9.89
N THR A 102 -20.50 16.21 10.95
CA THR A 102 -19.24 16.96 11.09
C THR A 102 -18.08 16.06 11.49
N MET A 103 -16.85 16.44 11.11
CA MET A 103 -15.63 15.67 11.46
C MET A 103 -15.31 15.76 12.95
N GLY A 104 -15.49 16.95 13.57
CA GLY A 104 -15.36 17.16 15.01
C GLY A 104 -16.71 17.41 15.68
N PHE A 105 -16.91 16.94 16.92
CA PHE A 105 -18.17 17.15 17.65
C PHE A 105 -18.02 17.23 19.17
N ARG A 106 -16.92 16.76 19.76
CA ARG A 106 -16.75 16.62 21.23
C ARG A 106 -16.49 17.95 21.96
N GLY A 107 -16.04 18.99 21.27
CA GLY A 107 -15.71 20.29 21.89
C GLY A 107 -14.54 20.22 22.90
N GLU A 108 -13.62 19.27 22.74
CA GLU A 108 -12.53 19.02 23.71
C GLU A 108 -11.15 19.22 23.07
N ALA A 109 -11.02 19.16 21.74
CA ALA A 109 -9.72 19.11 21.06
C ALA A 109 -8.85 20.35 21.35
N LEU A 110 -9.38 21.56 21.16
CA LEU A 110 -8.63 22.80 21.40
C LEU A 110 -8.23 22.96 22.88
N ALA A 111 -9.15 22.63 23.81
CA ALA A 111 -8.87 22.65 25.25
C ALA A 111 -7.77 21.64 25.63
N ALA A 112 -7.84 20.42 25.09
CA ALA A 112 -6.83 19.39 25.31
C ALA A 112 -5.45 19.81 24.77
N ILE A 113 -5.38 20.33 23.54
CA ILE A 113 -4.14 20.82 22.90
C ILE A 113 -3.55 21.97 23.74
N ASN A 114 -4.38 22.94 24.15
CA ASN A 114 -3.94 24.08 24.97
C ASN A 114 -3.35 23.65 26.32
N SER A 115 -3.84 22.57 26.93
CA SER A 115 -3.35 22.08 28.23
C SER A 115 -1.93 21.46 28.18
N VAL A 116 -1.48 21.06 27.00
CA VAL A 116 -0.16 20.38 26.81
C VAL A 116 0.79 21.12 25.88
N SER A 117 0.45 22.36 25.48
CA SER A 117 1.25 23.18 24.55
C SER A 117 1.04 24.67 24.81
N GLU A 118 1.77 25.52 24.10
CA GLU A 118 1.49 26.94 23.98
C GLU A 118 0.67 27.20 22.73
N LEU A 119 -0.65 27.45 22.90
CA LEU A 119 -1.58 27.62 21.82
C LEU A 119 -1.91 29.08 21.58
N THR A 120 -1.86 29.53 20.33
CA THR A 120 -2.37 30.82 19.88
C THR A 120 -3.45 30.61 18.82
N LEU A 121 -4.60 31.25 18.99
CA LEU A 121 -5.73 31.19 18.07
C LEU A 121 -5.91 32.57 17.43
N LEU A 122 -5.70 32.68 16.13
CA LEU A 122 -5.83 33.91 15.35
C LEU A 122 -6.99 33.73 14.36
N SER A 123 -8.03 34.56 14.43
CA SER A 123 -9.20 34.40 13.58
C SER A 123 -9.82 35.72 13.13
N ARG A 124 -10.46 35.67 11.96
CA ARG A 124 -11.26 36.73 11.38
C ARG A 124 -12.46 36.15 10.65
N MET A 125 -13.65 36.58 11.03
CA MET A 125 -14.88 36.25 10.27
C MET A 125 -15.07 37.19 9.07
N ASP A 126 -15.84 36.75 8.11
CA ASP A 126 -16.27 37.61 7.03
C ASP A 126 -17.09 38.80 7.55
N GLY A 127 -16.92 39.97 6.91
CA GLY A 127 -17.54 41.23 7.36
C GLY A 127 -16.89 41.90 8.56
N GLN A 128 -15.93 41.30 9.24
CA GLN A 128 -15.17 41.91 10.33
C GLN A 128 -13.98 42.73 9.80
N PRO A 129 -13.80 44.00 10.27
CA PRO A 129 -12.69 44.84 9.80
C PRO A 129 -11.33 44.36 10.30
N THR A 130 -11.27 43.70 11.47
CA THR A 130 -10.04 43.37 12.17
C THR A 130 -10.06 41.91 12.62
N ALA A 131 -8.93 41.22 12.49
CA ALA A 131 -8.71 39.91 13.10
C ALA A 131 -8.35 40.06 14.60
N PHE A 132 -8.57 39.00 15.36
CA PHE A 132 -8.19 38.93 16.76
C PHE A 132 -7.35 37.68 17.03
N ALA A 133 -6.33 37.87 17.88
CA ALA A 133 -5.48 36.79 18.37
C ALA A 133 -5.75 36.56 19.85
N LEU A 134 -6.03 35.31 20.23
CA LEU A 134 -6.16 34.85 21.60
C LEU A 134 -4.90 34.06 21.97
N ASP A 135 -4.24 34.46 23.05
CA ASP A 135 -3.21 33.66 23.71
C ASP A 135 -3.92 32.64 24.62
N GLY A 136 -3.74 31.37 24.35
CA GLY A 136 -4.42 30.29 25.10
C GLY A 136 -3.94 30.12 26.54
N ARG A 137 -2.76 30.61 26.87
CA ARG A 137 -2.19 30.52 28.21
C ARG A 137 -2.64 31.68 29.12
N THR A 138 -2.63 32.90 28.59
CA THR A 138 -3.01 34.10 29.35
C THR A 138 -4.49 34.42 29.25
N GLY A 139 -5.18 33.95 28.19
CA GLY A 139 -6.55 34.34 27.87
C GLY A 139 -6.65 35.75 27.27
N GLU A 140 -5.52 36.41 26.97
CA GLU A 140 -5.48 37.76 26.41
C GLU A 140 -5.93 37.74 24.95
N ILE A 141 -6.90 38.61 24.60
CA ILE A 141 -7.35 38.84 23.23
C ILE A 141 -6.83 40.19 22.76
N ARG A 142 -6.14 40.20 21.61
CA ARG A 142 -5.56 41.40 21.01
C ARG A 142 -5.92 41.51 19.54
N PRO A 143 -6.06 42.73 19.01
CA PRO A 143 -6.22 42.93 17.56
C PRO A 143 -5.00 42.42 16.80
N ALA A 144 -5.23 41.85 15.63
CA ALA A 144 -4.19 41.29 14.77
C ALA A 144 -4.56 41.51 13.29
N ALA A 145 -3.63 41.17 12.39
CA ALA A 145 -3.86 41.24 10.95
C ALA A 145 -3.92 39.84 10.35
N ARG A 146 -5.03 39.56 9.68
CA ARG A 146 -5.25 38.27 8.94
C ARG A 146 -6.35 38.45 7.87
N ALA A 147 -6.31 37.65 6.82
CA ALA A 147 -7.45 37.43 5.93
C ALA A 147 -8.59 36.69 6.65
N VAL A 148 -9.76 36.53 6.05
CA VAL A 148 -10.85 35.70 6.59
C VAL A 148 -10.38 34.26 6.80
N GLY A 149 -10.83 33.62 7.88
CA GLY A 149 -10.49 32.26 8.28
C GLY A 149 -9.82 32.16 9.65
N THR A 150 -9.13 31.07 9.95
CA THR A 150 -8.48 30.81 11.24
C THR A 150 -7.04 30.31 11.07
N THR A 151 -6.16 30.73 11.97
CA THR A 151 -4.83 30.15 12.14
C THR A 151 -4.68 29.69 13.58
N VAL A 152 -4.37 28.41 13.77
CA VAL A 152 -4.06 27.84 15.08
C VAL A 152 -2.57 27.50 15.11
N GLU A 153 -1.84 28.15 16.00
CA GLU A 153 -0.43 27.85 16.26
C GLU A 153 -0.29 27.09 17.58
N VAL A 154 0.36 25.96 17.54
CA VAL A 154 0.66 25.09 18.69
C VAL A 154 2.18 24.99 18.80
N LYS A 155 2.74 25.55 19.86
CA LYS A 155 4.18 25.59 20.11
C LYS A 155 4.54 24.69 21.27
N GLU A 156 5.75 24.11 21.22
CA GLU A 156 6.37 23.32 22.29
C GLU A 156 5.43 22.21 22.83
N LEU A 157 4.93 21.37 21.93
CA LEU A 157 4.03 20.28 22.28
C LEU A 157 4.65 19.39 23.38
N PHE A 158 3.86 19.10 24.43
CA PHE A 158 4.26 18.32 25.62
C PHE A 158 5.35 18.98 26.49
N PHE A 159 5.53 20.31 26.44
CA PHE A 159 6.49 20.96 27.31
C PHE A 159 6.15 20.76 28.80
N SER A 160 4.86 20.76 29.15
CA SER A 160 4.36 20.53 30.52
C SER A 160 4.33 19.06 30.93
N THR A 161 4.51 18.12 29.98
CA THR A 161 4.45 16.68 30.20
C THR A 161 5.69 15.97 29.64
N PRO A 162 6.88 16.15 30.26
CA PRO A 162 8.14 15.66 29.71
C PRO A 162 8.21 14.13 29.60
N ALA A 163 7.43 13.40 30.39
CA ALA A 163 7.31 11.95 30.26
C ALA A 163 6.74 11.57 28.87
N ARG A 164 5.71 12.27 28.38
CA ARG A 164 5.15 12.04 27.04
C ARG A 164 6.11 12.43 25.91
N ARG A 165 6.84 13.55 26.08
CA ARG A 165 7.83 13.98 25.09
C ARG A 165 8.89 12.91 24.82
N LYS A 166 9.23 12.07 25.83
CA LYS A 166 10.19 10.97 25.67
C LYS A 166 9.65 9.79 24.85
N PHE A 167 8.34 9.67 24.66
CA PHE A 167 7.72 8.63 23.83
C PHE A 167 7.55 9.06 22.37
N LEU A 168 7.85 10.32 22.03
CA LEU A 168 7.86 10.75 20.63
C LEU A 168 9.04 10.10 19.91
N LYS A 169 8.80 9.77 18.65
CA LYS A 169 9.82 9.21 17.76
C LYS A 169 10.71 10.34 17.21
N SER A 170 11.55 10.04 16.23
CA SER A 170 12.36 11.05 15.55
C SER A 170 11.50 12.09 14.84
N ASP A 171 12.04 13.30 14.65
CA ASP A 171 11.33 14.40 13.96
C ASP A 171 10.86 13.99 12.56
N SER A 172 11.65 13.17 11.84
CA SER A 172 11.28 12.64 10.52
C SER A 172 10.09 11.69 10.61
N THR A 173 10.04 10.83 11.63
CA THR A 173 8.92 9.90 11.85
C THR A 173 7.63 10.64 12.22
N GLU A 174 7.72 11.65 13.11
CA GLU A 174 6.55 12.46 13.49
C GLU A 174 6.06 13.30 12.31
N LEU A 175 6.97 13.85 11.49
CA LEU A 175 6.63 14.51 10.23
C LEU A 175 5.85 13.58 9.29
N ALA A 176 6.34 12.36 9.10
CA ALA A 176 5.68 11.38 8.24
C ALA A 176 4.25 11.07 8.71
N HIS A 177 4.04 10.93 10.02
CA HIS A 177 2.70 10.76 10.59
C HIS A 177 1.80 11.98 10.36
N CYS A 178 2.34 13.21 10.46
CA CYS A 178 1.59 14.42 10.16
C CYS A 178 1.17 14.51 8.70
N ILE A 179 2.09 14.20 7.77
CA ILE A 179 1.79 14.16 6.32
C ILE A 179 0.71 13.12 6.04
N GLU A 180 0.81 11.92 6.61
CA GLU A 180 -0.17 10.85 6.43
C GLU A 180 -1.55 11.25 6.98
N ALA A 181 -1.62 11.98 8.08
CA ALA A 181 -2.88 12.50 8.60
C ALA A 181 -3.56 13.45 7.59
N VAL A 182 -2.82 14.40 7.02
CA VAL A 182 -3.37 15.33 6.01
C VAL A 182 -3.69 14.60 4.70
N ARG A 183 -2.87 13.62 4.29
CA ARG A 183 -3.08 12.80 3.10
C ARG A 183 -4.45 12.10 3.11
N ARG A 184 -4.87 11.59 4.26
CA ARG A 184 -6.20 10.98 4.44
C ARG A 184 -7.32 11.97 4.22
N HIS A 185 -7.19 13.21 4.70
CA HIS A 185 -8.18 14.26 4.45
C HIS A 185 -8.17 14.70 2.98
N ALA A 186 -6.99 14.84 2.38
CA ALA A 186 -6.85 15.22 0.98
C ALA A 186 -7.54 14.24 0.03
N LEU A 187 -7.44 12.93 0.30
CA LEU A 187 -8.14 11.89 -0.49
C LEU A 187 -9.67 12.01 -0.40
N ALA A 188 -10.21 12.40 0.76
CA ALA A 188 -11.65 12.54 0.95
C ALA A 188 -12.22 13.84 0.37
N ARG A 189 -11.37 14.85 0.16
CA ARG A 189 -11.79 16.22 -0.20
C ARG A 189 -11.00 16.76 -1.40
N PRO A 190 -11.33 16.29 -2.62
CA PRO A 190 -10.71 16.83 -3.84
C PRO A 190 -11.00 18.32 -4.06
N ASP A 191 -12.07 18.83 -3.49
CA ASP A 191 -12.52 20.22 -3.53
C ASP A 191 -11.72 21.17 -2.62
N VAL A 192 -10.82 20.63 -1.75
CA VAL A 192 -9.98 21.41 -0.84
C VAL A 192 -8.51 21.31 -1.25
N GLY A 193 -7.81 22.44 -1.26
CA GLY A 193 -6.36 22.50 -1.48
C GLY A 193 -5.60 22.34 -0.17
N PHE A 194 -4.49 21.57 -0.22
CA PHE A 194 -3.61 21.35 0.95
C PHE A 194 -2.17 21.69 0.59
N ALA A 195 -1.46 22.38 1.49
CA ALA A 195 -0.03 22.61 1.39
C ALA A 195 0.65 22.31 2.73
N ILE A 196 1.73 21.53 2.70
CA ILE A 196 2.50 21.14 3.88
C ILE A 196 3.91 21.68 3.79
N TRP A 197 4.31 22.48 4.76
CA TRP A 197 5.62 23.06 4.89
C TRP A 197 6.34 22.50 6.11
N HIS A 198 7.58 22.10 5.95
CA HIS A 198 8.45 21.67 7.04
C HIS A 198 9.77 22.42 7.00
N GLU A 199 10.19 23.00 8.13
CA GLU A 199 11.40 23.83 8.24
C GLU A 199 11.49 24.90 7.13
N GLY A 200 10.36 25.54 6.81
CA GLY A 200 10.26 26.57 5.78
C GLY A 200 10.29 26.08 4.33
N LYS A 201 10.38 24.78 4.08
CA LYS A 201 10.34 24.18 2.75
C LYS A 201 8.98 23.54 2.49
N LEU A 202 8.46 23.69 1.26
CA LEU A 202 7.26 22.98 0.80
C LEU A 202 7.59 21.51 0.61
N VAL A 203 6.90 20.64 1.33
CA VAL A 203 7.09 19.17 1.28
C VAL A 203 6.04 18.50 0.40
N GLU A 204 4.76 18.86 0.59
CA GLU A 204 3.63 18.33 -0.17
C GLU A 204 2.67 19.46 -0.55
N GLN A 205 2.05 19.32 -1.72
CA GLN A 205 0.97 20.21 -2.17
C GLN A 205 -0.01 19.43 -3.02
N TRP A 206 -1.30 19.48 -2.64
CA TRP A 206 -2.40 18.92 -3.41
C TRP A 206 -3.36 20.05 -3.79
N ARG A 207 -3.53 20.28 -5.08
CA ARG A 207 -4.36 21.36 -5.62
C ARG A 207 -5.84 20.99 -5.59
N VAL A 208 -6.72 21.98 -5.64
CA VAL A 208 -8.16 21.77 -5.77
C VAL A 208 -8.48 21.16 -7.13
N HIS A 209 -9.31 20.12 -7.13
CA HIS A 209 -9.84 19.50 -8.33
C HIS A 209 -11.39 19.53 -8.26
N PRO A 210 -12.04 20.53 -8.88
CA PRO A 210 -13.49 20.64 -8.87
C PRO A 210 -14.14 19.66 -9.85
N GLY A 211 -15.42 19.31 -9.58
CA GLY A 211 -16.24 18.51 -10.48
C GLY A 211 -16.12 17.00 -10.30
N THR A 212 -16.78 16.27 -11.18
CA THR A 212 -16.92 14.80 -11.09
C THR A 212 -15.63 14.03 -11.28
N ALA A 213 -14.72 14.54 -12.13
CA ALA A 213 -13.38 13.95 -12.34
C ALA A 213 -12.39 14.31 -11.21
N GLY A 214 -12.76 15.19 -10.28
CA GLY A 214 -11.85 15.68 -9.23
C GLY A 214 -11.35 14.59 -8.29
N LEU A 215 -12.16 13.57 -8.02
CA LEU A 215 -11.76 12.46 -7.18
C LEU A 215 -10.63 11.63 -7.83
N GLU A 216 -10.73 11.33 -9.12
CA GLU A 216 -9.73 10.55 -9.84
C GLU A 216 -8.40 11.29 -9.95
N GLN A 217 -8.45 12.61 -10.28
CA GLN A 217 -7.26 13.45 -10.29
C GLN A 217 -6.60 13.52 -8.91
N ARG A 218 -7.40 13.66 -7.84
CA ARG A 218 -6.87 13.64 -6.48
C ARG A 218 -6.27 12.30 -6.10
N LEU A 219 -6.84 11.18 -6.53
CA LEU A 219 -6.26 9.85 -6.33
C LEU A 219 -4.90 9.73 -7.05
N ALA A 220 -4.79 10.25 -8.27
CA ALA A 220 -3.51 10.30 -9.01
C ALA A 220 -2.46 11.16 -8.29
N ASP A 221 -2.82 12.36 -7.81
CA ASP A 221 -1.92 13.26 -7.09
C ASP A 221 -1.39 12.64 -5.78
N VAL A 222 -2.23 11.88 -5.07
CA VAL A 222 -1.93 11.38 -3.73
C VAL A 222 -1.37 9.96 -3.74
N LEU A 223 -1.92 9.06 -4.57
CA LEU A 223 -1.54 7.65 -4.62
C LEU A 223 -0.62 7.33 -5.80
N GLY A 224 -0.47 8.27 -6.74
CA GLY A 224 0.30 8.13 -7.97
C GLY A 224 -0.55 7.75 -9.18
N GLU A 225 -0.15 8.22 -10.36
CA GLU A 225 -0.79 7.88 -11.65
C GLU A 225 -0.76 6.37 -11.91
N GLU A 226 0.28 5.69 -11.45
CA GLU A 226 0.42 4.24 -11.56
C GLU A 226 -0.73 3.49 -10.85
N PHE A 227 -1.12 3.94 -9.65
CA PHE A 227 -2.27 3.34 -8.94
C PHE A 227 -3.55 3.50 -9.75
N VAL A 228 -3.80 4.68 -10.33
CA VAL A 228 -5.01 4.92 -11.14
C VAL A 228 -5.00 4.05 -12.39
N ALA A 229 -3.86 3.96 -13.08
CA ALA A 229 -3.69 3.13 -14.29
C ALA A 229 -3.85 1.62 -14.01
N GLN A 230 -3.44 1.16 -12.83
CA GLN A 230 -3.52 -0.24 -12.40
C GLN A 230 -4.76 -0.53 -11.52
N SER A 231 -5.78 0.30 -11.58
CA SER A 231 -7.02 0.13 -10.81
C SER A 231 -8.24 0.27 -11.69
N ILE A 232 -9.35 -0.24 -11.19
CA ILE A 232 -10.66 -0.18 -11.86
C ILE A 232 -11.64 0.63 -11.02
N ALA A 233 -12.55 1.35 -11.67
CA ALA A 233 -13.60 2.09 -11.00
C ALA A 233 -14.58 1.14 -10.30
N VAL A 234 -14.99 1.51 -9.10
CA VAL A 234 -15.98 0.80 -8.30
C VAL A 234 -17.18 1.69 -8.13
N GLU A 235 -18.36 1.22 -8.55
CA GLU A 235 -19.64 1.84 -8.23
C GLU A 235 -20.65 0.75 -7.93
N TYR A 236 -21.23 0.79 -6.72
CA TYR A 236 -22.18 -0.23 -6.27
C TYR A 236 -23.20 0.37 -5.31
N HIS A 237 -24.45 -0.05 -5.47
CA HIS A 237 -25.57 0.37 -4.64
C HIS A 237 -26.21 -0.84 -3.98
N ALA A 238 -26.34 -0.82 -2.65
CA ALA A 238 -27.00 -1.85 -1.85
C ALA A 238 -27.94 -1.20 -0.83
N GLY A 239 -29.19 -0.98 -1.20
CA GLY A 239 -30.16 -0.29 -0.36
C GLY A 239 -29.68 1.10 0.06
N PRO A 240 -29.50 1.37 1.36
CA PRO A 240 -29.06 2.68 1.86
C PRO A 240 -27.56 2.93 1.74
N LEU A 241 -26.78 1.95 1.27
CA LEU A 241 -25.33 2.04 1.14
C LEU A 241 -24.94 2.21 -0.33
N LYS A 242 -24.20 3.28 -0.62
CA LYS A 242 -23.49 3.50 -1.88
C LYS A 242 -21.99 3.34 -1.65
N VAL A 243 -21.32 2.56 -2.50
CA VAL A 243 -19.87 2.36 -2.50
C VAL A 243 -19.32 2.85 -3.84
N ILE A 244 -18.44 3.83 -3.81
CA ILE A 244 -17.73 4.35 -4.99
C ILE A 244 -16.22 4.37 -4.73
N GLY A 245 -15.42 4.42 -5.78
CA GLY A 245 -13.97 4.54 -5.65
C GLY A 245 -13.20 3.77 -6.70
N ARG A 246 -12.01 3.30 -6.31
CA ARG A 246 -11.17 2.49 -7.19
C ARG A 246 -10.60 1.27 -6.45
N ALA A 247 -10.56 0.15 -7.15
CA ALA A 247 -9.99 -1.13 -6.70
C ALA A 247 -8.76 -1.44 -7.54
N GLY A 248 -7.61 -1.66 -6.91
CA GLY A 248 -6.39 -2.08 -7.61
C GLY A 248 -6.56 -3.44 -8.25
N LEU A 249 -6.09 -3.59 -9.48
CA LEU A 249 -6.00 -4.90 -10.12
C LEU A 249 -5.02 -5.80 -9.33
N PRO A 250 -5.06 -7.14 -9.50
CA PRO A 250 -4.15 -8.05 -8.79
C PRO A 250 -2.67 -7.68 -8.94
N ASP A 251 -2.28 -7.09 -10.07
CA ASP A 251 -0.91 -6.63 -10.33
C ASP A 251 -0.53 -5.41 -9.49
N ALA A 252 -1.50 -4.60 -9.04
CA ALA A 252 -1.29 -3.48 -8.13
C ALA A 252 -1.26 -3.87 -6.65
N ALA A 253 -1.46 -5.17 -6.35
CA ALA A 253 -1.42 -5.66 -4.98
C ALA A 253 -0.01 -5.54 -4.39
N ARG A 254 0.05 -5.13 -3.14
CA ARG A 254 1.29 -4.85 -2.42
C ARG A 254 1.51 -5.81 -1.28
N SER A 255 2.73 -5.96 -0.83
CA SER A 255 3.05 -6.68 0.40
C SER A 255 2.52 -5.97 1.66
N ARG A 256 2.09 -4.69 1.53
CA ARG A 256 1.66 -3.80 2.63
C ARG A 256 0.23 -3.30 2.47
N PRO A 257 -0.49 -3.06 3.57
CA PRO A 257 -1.81 -2.42 3.56
C PRO A 257 -1.73 -0.88 3.53
N ASP A 258 -0.67 -0.27 2.98
CA ASP A 258 -0.45 1.17 2.93
C ASP A 258 -1.29 1.90 1.87
N HIS A 259 -1.87 1.16 0.93
CA HIS A 259 -2.81 1.65 -0.07
C HIS A 259 -4.24 1.16 0.18
N GLN A 260 -4.63 1.01 1.43
CA GLN A 260 -6.00 0.65 1.83
C GLN A 260 -6.69 1.85 2.47
N PHE A 261 -7.45 2.58 1.65
CA PHE A 261 -8.19 3.75 2.08
C PHE A 261 -9.68 3.47 2.02
N ALA A 262 -10.36 3.58 3.16
CA ALA A 262 -11.80 3.45 3.27
C ALA A 262 -12.39 4.66 3.97
N TYR A 263 -13.48 5.17 3.44
CA TYR A 263 -14.18 6.34 3.96
C TYR A 263 -15.65 6.04 4.17
N VAL A 264 -16.20 6.51 5.28
CA VAL A 264 -17.64 6.48 5.57
C VAL A 264 -18.12 7.91 5.74
N ASN A 265 -19.01 8.37 4.88
CA ASN A 265 -19.52 9.74 4.85
C ASN A 265 -18.39 10.80 4.90
N GLY A 266 -17.33 10.58 4.09
CA GLY A 266 -16.15 11.45 4.03
C GLY A 266 -15.11 11.27 5.14
N ARG A 267 -15.38 10.46 6.16
CA ARG A 267 -14.48 10.16 7.27
C ARG A 267 -13.61 8.95 6.97
N PHE A 268 -12.30 9.07 7.13
CA PHE A 268 -11.38 7.93 7.02
C PHE A 268 -11.64 6.91 8.14
N VAL A 269 -11.76 5.64 7.78
CA VAL A 269 -11.99 4.54 8.72
C VAL A 269 -11.01 3.38 8.48
N ARG A 270 -10.62 2.74 9.56
CA ARG A 270 -9.90 1.45 9.57
C ARG A 270 -10.77 0.42 10.29
N ASP A 271 -11.88 0.09 9.67
CA ASP A 271 -12.86 -0.83 10.24
C ASP A 271 -12.62 -2.26 9.75
N LYS A 272 -12.69 -3.21 10.68
CA LYS A 272 -12.42 -4.64 10.41
C LYS A 272 -13.44 -5.24 9.43
N VAL A 273 -14.71 -4.78 9.46
CA VAL A 273 -15.77 -5.28 8.59
C VAL A 273 -15.49 -4.90 7.14
N VAL A 274 -15.10 -3.64 6.91
CA VAL A 274 -14.74 -3.14 5.58
C VAL A 274 -13.48 -3.81 5.05
N MET A 275 -12.43 -3.89 5.90
CA MET A 275 -11.16 -4.53 5.52
C MET A 275 -11.33 -6.00 5.19
N HIS A 276 -12.13 -6.72 5.99
CA HIS A 276 -12.41 -8.14 5.75
C HIS A 276 -13.26 -8.35 4.49
N GLY A 277 -14.29 -7.50 4.27
CA GLY A 277 -15.09 -7.54 3.05
C GLY A 277 -14.24 -7.29 1.79
N ALA A 278 -13.34 -6.29 1.85
CA ALA A 278 -12.41 -6.04 0.76
C ALA A 278 -11.46 -7.23 0.54
N ARG A 279 -10.86 -7.78 1.59
CA ARG A 279 -9.95 -8.93 1.47
C ARG A 279 -10.65 -10.16 0.87
N SER A 280 -11.89 -10.44 1.31
CA SER A 280 -12.68 -11.57 0.79
C SER A 280 -12.96 -11.48 -0.70
N ALA A 281 -13.14 -10.26 -1.24
CA ALA A 281 -13.34 -10.06 -2.68
C ALA A 281 -12.09 -10.37 -3.52
N TYR A 282 -10.91 -10.35 -2.91
CA TYR A 282 -9.65 -10.66 -3.60
C TYR A 282 -9.13 -12.07 -3.31
N GLU A 283 -9.85 -12.88 -2.54
CA GLU A 283 -9.40 -14.21 -2.09
C GLU A 283 -9.05 -15.15 -3.25
N ASP A 284 -9.82 -15.10 -4.33
CA ASP A 284 -9.61 -15.95 -5.51
C ASP A 284 -8.51 -15.43 -6.46
N VAL A 285 -8.10 -14.15 -6.34
CA VAL A 285 -7.20 -13.51 -7.30
C VAL A 285 -5.85 -13.09 -6.72
N LEU A 286 -5.74 -12.99 -5.39
CA LEU A 286 -4.49 -12.67 -4.70
C LEU A 286 -3.95 -13.89 -3.97
N HIS A 287 -2.73 -14.28 -4.32
CA HIS A 287 -2.02 -15.38 -3.69
C HIS A 287 -0.87 -14.87 -2.80
N GLY A 288 -0.60 -15.60 -1.73
CA GLY A 288 0.46 -15.28 -0.77
C GLY A 288 0.11 -14.12 0.17
N ASN A 289 1.12 -13.41 0.67
CA ASN A 289 0.95 -12.30 1.62
C ASN A 289 0.58 -10.95 0.96
N LYS A 290 0.18 -10.96 -0.30
CA LYS A 290 -0.21 -9.73 -0.99
C LYS A 290 -1.49 -9.14 -0.41
N GLN A 291 -1.50 -7.82 -0.25
CA GLN A 291 -2.61 -7.04 0.26
C GLN A 291 -3.27 -6.28 -0.89
N PRO A 292 -4.61 -6.24 -0.98
CA PRO A 292 -5.30 -5.47 -1.98
C PRO A 292 -5.04 -3.97 -1.78
N ALA A 293 -4.90 -3.23 -2.88
CA ALA A 293 -4.86 -1.78 -2.87
C ALA A 293 -6.23 -1.24 -3.27
N TYR A 294 -6.78 -0.29 -2.52
CA TYR A 294 -8.07 0.32 -2.83
C TYR A 294 -8.25 1.69 -2.19
N ALA A 295 -9.12 2.50 -2.80
CA ALA A 295 -9.66 3.72 -2.21
C ALA A 295 -11.17 3.69 -2.38
N LEU A 296 -11.90 3.42 -1.28
CA LEU A 296 -13.35 3.24 -1.27
C LEU A 296 -14.03 4.34 -0.46
N PHE A 297 -15.09 4.91 -1.01
CA PHE A 297 -15.90 5.95 -0.41
C PHE A 297 -17.33 5.42 -0.25
N MET A 298 -17.72 5.22 0.99
CA MET A 298 -19.03 4.70 1.35
C MET A 298 -19.93 5.85 1.82
N GLN A 299 -21.11 5.93 1.24
CA GLN A 299 -22.19 6.82 1.66
C GLN A 299 -23.30 5.97 2.27
N ILE A 300 -23.62 6.24 3.51
CA ILE A 300 -24.66 5.52 4.27
C ILE A 300 -25.43 6.52 5.13
N ASP A 301 -26.71 6.22 5.40
CA ASP A 301 -27.51 7.04 6.31
C ASP A 301 -26.80 7.13 7.68
N PRO A 302 -26.53 8.34 8.20
CA PRO A 302 -25.85 8.55 9.49
C PRO A 302 -26.48 7.79 10.66
N THR A 303 -27.79 7.56 10.66
CA THR A 303 -28.50 6.80 11.71
C THR A 303 -28.18 5.29 11.70
N LEU A 304 -27.53 4.79 10.64
CA LEU A 304 -27.12 3.38 10.49
C LEU A 304 -25.66 3.12 10.87
N VAL A 305 -24.92 4.17 11.26
CA VAL A 305 -23.51 4.07 11.64
C VAL A 305 -23.19 4.90 12.87
N ASP A 306 -22.64 4.28 13.89
CA ASP A 306 -22.11 4.96 15.07
C ASP A 306 -20.62 5.26 14.85
N VAL A 307 -20.26 6.55 14.81
CA VAL A 307 -18.88 7.04 14.65
C VAL A 307 -18.20 7.39 15.98
N ASN A 308 -18.93 7.31 17.09
CA ASN A 308 -18.44 7.65 18.43
C ASN A 308 -17.95 6.42 19.19
N VAL A 309 -17.25 5.50 18.54
CA VAL A 309 -16.78 4.23 19.10
C VAL A 309 -15.39 4.35 19.72
N HIS A 310 -14.48 5.10 19.06
CA HIS A 310 -13.08 5.21 19.47
C HIS A 310 -12.65 6.69 19.58
N PRO A 311 -11.75 7.06 20.50
CA PRO A 311 -11.25 8.44 20.63
C PRO A 311 -10.67 9.00 19.33
N THR A 312 -9.95 8.16 18.57
CA THR A 312 -9.35 8.55 17.28
C THR A 312 -10.34 8.56 16.12
N LYS A 313 -11.59 8.15 16.34
CA LYS A 313 -12.68 8.14 15.34
C LYS A 313 -12.38 7.36 14.05
N ILE A 314 -11.39 6.46 14.07
CA ILE A 314 -11.01 5.63 12.91
C ILE A 314 -11.78 4.30 12.84
N GLU A 315 -12.43 3.90 13.93
CA GLU A 315 -13.32 2.74 13.99
C GLU A 315 -14.75 3.23 14.06
N VAL A 316 -15.64 2.54 13.38
CA VAL A 316 -17.08 2.81 13.35
C VAL A 316 -17.85 1.54 13.68
N ARG A 317 -19.08 1.68 14.10
CA ARG A 317 -19.96 0.54 14.31
C ARG A 317 -21.18 0.64 13.40
N PHE A 318 -21.29 -0.27 12.47
CA PHE A 318 -22.46 -0.37 11.60
C PHE A 318 -23.60 -1.09 12.31
N ARG A 319 -24.83 -0.59 12.13
CA ARG A 319 -26.03 -1.26 12.65
C ARG A 319 -26.21 -2.66 12.04
N ASP A 320 -25.91 -2.80 10.73
CA ASP A 320 -25.85 -4.08 10.04
C ASP A 320 -24.46 -4.28 9.41
N SER A 321 -23.53 -4.78 10.22
CA SER A 321 -22.17 -5.08 9.79
C SER A 321 -22.11 -6.14 8.68
N ARG A 322 -23.07 -7.08 8.65
CA ARG A 322 -23.10 -8.13 7.64
C ARG A 322 -23.48 -7.58 6.27
N ALA A 323 -24.48 -6.70 6.22
CA ALA A 323 -24.89 -6.04 4.97
C ALA A 323 -23.76 -5.18 4.42
N VAL A 324 -23.02 -4.43 5.26
CA VAL A 324 -21.87 -3.63 4.84
C VAL A 324 -20.74 -4.52 4.32
N HIS A 325 -20.40 -5.60 5.02
CA HIS A 325 -19.40 -6.56 4.58
C HIS A 325 -19.74 -7.14 3.20
N GLN A 326 -20.97 -7.60 2.99
CA GLN A 326 -21.42 -8.15 1.72
C GLN A 326 -21.42 -7.10 0.60
N ALA A 327 -21.86 -5.87 0.90
CA ALA A 327 -21.87 -4.79 -0.07
C ALA A 327 -20.46 -4.41 -0.55
N VAL A 328 -19.50 -4.28 0.37
CA VAL A 328 -18.09 -4.03 0.02
C VAL A 328 -17.51 -5.18 -0.80
N ARG A 329 -17.75 -6.41 -0.37
CA ARG A 329 -17.30 -7.61 -1.09
C ARG A 329 -17.86 -7.62 -2.52
N HIS A 330 -19.17 -7.52 -2.71
CA HIS A 330 -19.80 -7.54 -4.04
C HIS A 330 -19.42 -6.35 -4.90
N ALA A 331 -19.23 -5.16 -4.31
CA ALA A 331 -18.76 -3.99 -5.03
C ALA A 331 -17.40 -4.26 -5.72
N LEU A 332 -16.49 -4.88 -4.99
CA LEU A 332 -15.15 -5.21 -5.48
C LEU A 332 -15.16 -6.43 -6.41
N GLU A 333 -15.90 -7.49 -6.08
CA GLU A 333 -16.06 -8.67 -6.95
C GLU A 333 -16.61 -8.27 -8.32
N ASN A 334 -17.68 -7.46 -8.36
CA ASN A 334 -18.28 -7.00 -9.62
C ASN A 334 -17.30 -6.16 -10.44
N ALA A 335 -16.54 -5.27 -9.79
CA ALA A 335 -15.54 -4.47 -10.48
C ALA A 335 -14.42 -5.34 -11.06
N LEU A 336 -13.90 -6.31 -10.29
CA LEU A 336 -12.82 -7.19 -10.70
C LEU A 336 -13.24 -8.23 -11.73
N ALA A 337 -14.54 -8.61 -11.79
CA ALA A 337 -15.08 -9.57 -12.76
C ALA A 337 -15.20 -9.00 -14.18
N ALA A 338 -15.17 -7.66 -14.35
CA ALA A 338 -15.26 -7.03 -15.67
C ALA A 338 -14.03 -7.37 -16.54
N PRO A 339 -14.21 -7.92 -17.76
CA PRO A 339 -13.07 -8.23 -18.63
C PRO A 339 -12.29 -6.96 -18.99
N ARG A 340 -10.95 -6.99 -18.92
CA ARG A 340 -10.08 -5.86 -19.30
C ARG A 340 -10.35 -5.30 -20.69
N SER A 341 -10.82 -6.15 -21.62
CA SER A 341 -11.17 -5.75 -22.98
C SER A 341 -12.42 -4.86 -23.08
N GLN A 342 -13.33 -4.92 -22.11
CA GLN A 342 -14.52 -4.06 -22.07
C GLN A 342 -14.18 -2.65 -21.54
N ASN A 343 -13.28 -2.55 -20.57
CA ASN A 343 -12.86 -1.25 -20.03
C ASN A 343 -12.13 -0.37 -21.04
N LEU A 344 -11.33 -0.98 -21.94
CA LEU A 344 -10.67 -0.26 -23.04
C LEU A 344 -11.66 0.21 -24.12
N SER A 345 -12.79 -0.49 -24.31
CA SER A 345 -13.82 -0.09 -25.26
C SER A 345 -14.75 1.01 -24.70
N ASP A 346 -15.00 1.02 -23.40
CA ASP A 346 -15.82 2.07 -22.76
C ASP A 346 -15.09 3.41 -22.64
N GLU A 347 -13.77 3.40 -22.39
CA GLU A 347 -12.95 4.62 -22.47
C GLU A 347 -12.81 5.16 -23.90
N ALA A 348 -12.79 4.28 -24.91
CA ALA A 348 -12.78 4.67 -26.31
C ALA A 348 -14.18 5.10 -26.83
N ALA A 349 -15.25 4.63 -26.20
CA ALA A 349 -16.64 4.93 -26.59
C ALA A 349 -17.24 6.17 -25.91
N ASN A 350 -16.57 6.73 -24.91
CA ASN A 350 -16.98 7.96 -24.25
C ASN A 350 -15.92 9.07 -24.41
N PRO A 351 -15.67 9.56 -25.62
CA PRO A 351 -15.05 10.87 -25.77
C PRO A 351 -16.08 11.86 -25.22
N SER A 352 -15.75 12.48 -24.09
CA SER A 352 -16.53 13.54 -23.45
C SER A 352 -17.25 14.41 -24.49
N SER A 353 -18.55 14.16 -24.66
CA SER A 353 -19.46 14.94 -25.49
C SER A 353 -19.84 16.21 -24.75
N ASP A 354 -18.92 17.17 -24.68
CA ASP A 354 -19.19 18.57 -24.38
C ASP A 354 -18.30 19.47 -25.22
N PHE A 355 -18.34 19.24 -26.54
CA PHE A 355 -17.95 20.25 -27.49
C PHE A 355 -19.20 20.68 -28.26
N GLU A 356 -19.98 21.56 -27.65
CA GLU A 356 -21.03 22.33 -28.36
C GLU A 356 -20.34 23.15 -29.47
N LEU A 357 -20.39 22.63 -30.69
CA LEU A 357 -20.14 23.42 -31.90
C LEU A 357 -21.16 24.53 -31.99
N LYS A 358 -20.83 25.72 -31.50
CA LYS A 358 -21.49 26.94 -31.92
C LYS A 358 -21.26 27.13 -33.41
N THR A 359 -22.24 26.79 -34.21
CA THR A 359 -22.33 27.15 -35.62
C THR A 359 -22.39 28.69 -35.78
N GLY A 360 -21.26 29.30 -35.99
CA GLY A 360 -21.16 30.66 -36.50
C GLY A 360 -21.25 30.64 -38.03
N PRO A 361 -21.73 31.74 -38.67
CA PRO A 361 -22.07 31.79 -40.10
C PRO A 361 -20.80 31.61 -40.97
N ALA A 362 -20.96 30.91 -42.10
CA ALA A 362 -19.95 30.58 -43.07
C ALA A 362 -19.14 31.81 -43.56
N PRO A 363 -17.79 31.77 -43.57
CA PRO A 363 -17.01 32.81 -44.24
C PRO A 363 -16.94 32.54 -45.75
N LYS A 364 -17.14 33.63 -46.48
CA LYS A 364 -17.01 33.73 -47.96
C LYS A 364 -15.57 33.34 -48.41
N ALA A 365 -15.53 32.65 -49.54
CA ALA A 365 -14.32 32.33 -50.25
C ALA A 365 -13.45 33.57 -50.56
N LEU A 366 -12.14 33.47 -50.28
CA LEU A 366 -11.10 34.38 -50.74
C LEU A 366 -10.06 33.61 -51.55
N PRO A 367 -9.40 34.26 -52.52
CA PRO A 367 -8.75 33.62 -53.65
C PRO A 367 -7.34 33.07 -53.36
N GLU A 368 -6.96 32.07 -54.17
CA GLU A 368 -5.62 31.51 -54.29
C GLU A 368 -4.53 32.55 -54.48
N SER A 369 -3.43 32.32 -53.83
CA SER A 369 -2.03 32.54 -54.23
C SER A 369 -1.21 33.29 -53.17
N ALA A 370 -0.29 32.58 -52.54
CA ALA A 370 1.09 33.01 -52.32
C ALA A 370 1.87 31.88 -51.62
N SER A 371 2.77 31.27 -52.39
CA SER A 371 3.76 30.29 -51.93
C SER A 371 4.83 30.99 -51.07
N TRP A 372 5.00 30.58 -49.84
CA TRP A 372 6.16 30.91 -49.00
C TRP A 372 7.10 29.72 -48.98
N GLN A 373 8.26 29.87 -49.63
CA GLN A 373 9.40 28.94 -49.57
C GLN A 373 10.07 29.09 -48.19
N GLN A 374 10.09 28.06 -47.40
CA GLN A 374 10.97 27.95 -46.23
C GLN A 374 12.32 27.39 -46.69
N GLY A 375 13.39 28.15 -46.49
CA GLY A 375 14.75 27.72 -46.72
C GLY A 375 15.17 26.61 -45.77
N GLY A 376 15.59 25.47 -46.31
CA GLY A 376 16.13 24.35 -45.57
C GLY A 376 17.55 24.60 -45.11
N MET A 377 17.83 24.45 -43.84
CA MET A 377 19.19 24.25 -43.32
C MET A 377 19.61 22.80 -43.55
N ALA A 378 20.68 22.63 -44.33
CA ALA A 378 21.29 21.33 -44.58
C ALA A 378 22.13 20.89 -43.37
N PHE A 379 21.80 19.75 -42.76
CA PHE A 379 22.72 19.00 -41.92
C PHE A 379 23.28 17.82 -42.72
N GLU A 380 24.61 17.78 -42.85
CA GLU A 380 25.34 16.65 -43.43
C GLU A 380 25.10 15.36 -42.61
N ARG A 381 24.64 14.31 -43.30
CA ARG A 381 24.56 12.95 -42.75
C ARG A 381 25.80 12.17 -43.14
N PRO A 382 26.45 11.45 -42.20
CA PRO A 382 27.44 10.43 -42.55
C PRO A 382 26.77 9.25 -43.26
N GLY A 383 27.45 8.68 -44.23
CA GLY A 383 26.97 7.68 -45.17
C GLY A 383 26.54 6.32 -44.59
N PRO A 384 25.85 5.50 -45.36
CA PRO A 384 25.15 4.32 -44.90
C PRO A 384 26.08 3.11 -44.74
N SER A 385 26.08 2.52 -43.55
CA SER A 385 26.55 1.16 -43.37
C SER A 385 25.39 0.18 -43.65
N THR A 386 25.62 -0.68 -44.63
CA THR A 386 24.73 -1.74 -45.08
C THR A 386 24.59 -2.83 -44.01
N PHE A 387 23.46 -2.85 -43.28
CA PHE A 387 22.96 -4.04 -42.66
C PHE A 387 21.51 -4.28 -43.09
N SER A 388 21.33 -5.32 -43.91
CA SER A 388 20.01 -5.78 -44.35
C SER A 388 19.31 -6.52 -43.22
N ALA A 389 18.24 -5.93 -42.70
CA ALA A 389 17.32 -6.65 -41.82
C ALA A 389 16.29 -7.44 -42.66
N PRO A 390 15.97 -8.70 -42.33
CA PRO A 390 14.95 -9.44 -43.06
C PRO A 390 13.57 -8.84 -42.76
N THR A 391 12.85 -8.47 -43.79
CA THR A 391 11.45 -8.06 -43.77
C THR A 391 10.56 -9.27 -43.47
N TYR A 392 9.96 -9.30 -42.29
CA TYR A 392 8.92 -10.26 -41.94
C TYR A 392 7.59 -9.75 -42.51
N LYS A 393 6.99 -10.51 -43.44
CA LYS A 393 5.61 -10.30 -43.89
C LYS A 393 4.68 -11.04 -42.95
N PRO A 394 3.65 -10.39 -42.37
CA PRO A 394 2.64 -11.14 -41.62
C PRO A 394 1.86 -12.04 -42.57
N ALA A 395 1.87 -13.34 -42.31
CA ALA A 395 1.00 -14.27 -42.99
C ALA A 395 -0.42 -14.13 -42.43
N ASP A 396 -1.40 -14.03 -43.35
CA ASP A 396 -2.81 -14.03 -43.02
C ASP A 396 -3.18 -15.35 -42.32
N PHE A 397 -3.44 -15.32 -41.02
CA PHE A 397 -4.03 -16.41 -40.28
C PHE A 397 -5.54 -16.45 -40.56
N VAL A 398 -5.92 -17.22 -41.58
CA VAL A 398 -7.30 -17.69 -41.73
C VAL A 398 -7.56 -18.72 -40.64
N ARG A 399 -8.38 -18.38 -39.65
CA ARG A 399 -8.88 -19.37 -38.67
C ARG A 399 -9.83 -20.36 -39.37
N PRO A 400 -9.54 -21.68 -39.39
CA PRO A 400 -10.51 -22.65 -39.88
C PRO A 400 -11.70 -22.66 -38.91
N ARG A 401 -12.91 -22.51 -39.43
CA ARG A 401 -14.14 -22.84 -38.69
C ARG A 401 -14.13 -24.35 -38.48
N VAL A 402 -14.00 -24.77 -37.22
CA VAL A 402 -14.16 -26.17 -36.84
C VAL A 402 -15.65 -26.40 -36.66
N ASP A 403 -16.25 -27.24 -37.54
CA ASP A 403 -17.61 -27.73 -37.36
C ASP A 403 -17.67 -28.58 -36.09
N GLY A 404 -18.69 -28.33 -35.24
CA GLY A 404 -18.83 -28.98 -33.93
C GLY A 404 -18.97 -30.50 -33.99
N GLU A 405 -19.44 -31.04 -35.14
CA GLU A 405 -19.53 -32.50 -35.36
C GLU A 405 -18.15 -33.15 -35.56
N GLN A 406 -17.18 -32.41 -36.18
CA GLN A 406 -15.84 -32.93 -36.40
C GLN A 406 -15.02 -32.93 -35.10
N ALA A 407 -15.21 -31.92 -34.24
CA ALA A 407 -14.57 -31.87 -32.91
C ALA A 407 -15.05 -32.99 -31.99
N MET A 408 -16.32 -33.38 -32.08
CA MET A 408 -16.88 -34.54 -31.34
C MET A 408 -16.42 -35.89 -31.89
N ALA A 409 -16.15 -35.98 -33.18
CA ALA A 409 -15.61 -37.21 -33.80
C ALA A 409 -14.13 -37.41 -33.40
N ASP A 410 -13.34 -36.34 -33.37
CA ASP A 410 -11.94 -36.39 -32.95
C ASP A 410 -11.78 -36.70 -31.46
N LEU A 411 -12.70 -36.21 -30.61
CA LEU A 411 -12.73 -36.58 -29.19
C LEU A 411 -13.08 -38.07 -28.98
N LYS A 412 -14.00 -38.64 -29.78
CA LYS A 412 -14.32 -40.09 -29.74
C LYS A 412 -13.17 -40.95 -30.22
N ALA A 413 -12.40 -40.51 -31.21
CA ALA A 413 -11.24 -41.24 -31.72
C ALA A 413 -10.07 -41.30 -30.69
N LEU A 414 -9.96 -40.32 -29.79
CA LEU A 414 -8.98 -40.33 -28.71
C LEU A 414 -9.28 -41.33 -27.58
N TRP A 415 -10.55 -41.74 -27.42
CA TRP A 415 -10.96 -42.64 -26.33
C TRP A 415 -11.11 -44.12 -26.77
N ASN A 416 -11.11 -44.42 -28.08
CA ASN A 416 -11.14 -45.78 -28.60
C ASN A 416 -9.99 -45.94 -29.60
N PRO A 417 -8.82 -46.47 -29.21
CA PRO A 417 -7.77 -46.79 -30.17
C PRO A 417 -8.25 -47.94 -31.08
N PRO A 418 -8.07 -47.84 -32.42
CA PRO A 418 -8.46 -48.91 -33.33
C PRO A 418 -7.60 -50.15 -33.09
N GLU A 419 -8.28 -51.30 -33.00
CA GLU A 419 -7.68 -52.64 -33.01
C GLU A 419 -6.85 -52.83 -34.29
N ARG A 420 -5.61 -53.31 -34.16
CA ARG A 420 -4.75 -53.70 -35.26
C ARG A 420 -5.33 -54.89 -35.97
N SER A 421 -5.85 -54.69 -37.15
CA SER A 421 -6.02 -55.75 -38.11
C SER A 421 -4.81 -55.79 -39.04
N GLU A 422 -4.09 -56.88 -38.95
CA GLU A 422 -3.11 -57.30 -39.94
C GLU A 422 -3.91 -57.68 -41.22
N ASP A 423 -3.66 -56.98 -42.34
CA ASP A 423 -3.65 -57.70 -43.66
C ASP A 423 -2.87 -56.92 -44.72
N LEU A 424 -2.06 -57.63 -45.41
CA LEU A 424 -1.16 -57.33 -46.50
C LEU A 424 -1.87 -56.97 -47.79
N SER A 425 -1.44 -55.91 -48.49
CA SER A 425 -1.19 -56.06 -49.96
C SER A 425 -0.45 -54.79 -50.48
N ALA A 426 0.63 -55.09 -51.15
CA ALA A 426 1.50 -54.12 -51.83
C ALA A 426 0.78 -53.53 -53.06
N GLN A 427 0.84 -52.24 -53.23
CA GLN A 427 0.76 -51.57 -54.51
C GLN A 427 1.71 -50.41 -54.59
N GLU A 428 2.69 -50.58 -55.45
CA GLU A 428 3.68 -49.57 -55.83
C GLU A 428 2.98 -48.32 -56.37
N ARG A 429 3.31 -47.17 -55.75
CA ARG A 429 3.11 -45.85 -56.36
C ARG A 429 4.45 -45.14 -56.44
N SER A 430 4.89 -44.95 -57.65
CA SER A 430 6.09 -44.22 -58.04
C SER A 430 6.05 -42.78 -57.52
N THR A 431 7.04 -42.41 -56.71
CA THR A 431 7.29 -41.06 -56.24
C THR A 431 7.98 -40.20 -57.31
N PRO A 432 7.61 -38.93 -57.51
CA PRO A 432 8.25 -38.04 -58.48
C PRO A 432 9.70 -37.71 -58.10
N ALA A 433 10.56 -37.62 -59.09
CA ALA A 433 12.03 -37.52 -58.98
C ALA A 433 12.60 -36.25 -58.29
N TRP A 434 11.75 -35.29 -57.89
CA TRP A 434 12.23 -34.09 -57.15
C TRP A 434 12.21 -34.24 -55.65
N LEU A 435 11.80 -35.40 -55.12
CA LEU A 435 11.76 -35.71 -53.66
C LEU A 435 12.96 -36.57 -53.20
N GLN A 436 14.00 -36.73 -54.07
CA GLN A 436 15.24 -37.41 -53.72
C GLN A 436 16.27 -36.37 -53.25
N GLY A 437 15.95 -35.70 -52.13
CA GLY A 437 16.97 -35.01 -51.32
C GLY A 437 17.52 -36.04 -50.33
N GLU A 438 18.85 -36.07 -50.21
CA GLU A 438 19.56 -36.99 -49.32
C GLU A 438 18.91 -37.07 -47.93
N ARG A 439 18.48 -38.26 -47.55
CA ARG A 439 18.13 -38.58 -46.19
C ARG A 439 19.39 -38.49 -45.35
N ALA A 440 19.54 -37.38 -44.64
CA ALA A 440 20.41 -37.35 -43.47
C ALA A 440 19.90 -38.44 -42.50
N GLU A 441 20.73 -39.41 -42.19
CA GLU A 441 20.43 -40.38 -41.15
C GLU A 441 20.06 -39.66 -39.88
N PRO A 442 18.98 -40.06 -39.15
CA PRO A 442 18.65 -39.45 -37.89
C PRO A 442 19.85 -39.66 -36.94
N SER A 443 20.48 -38.56 -36.59
CA SER A 443 21.50 -38.57 -35.54
C SER A 443 20.89 -39.27 -34.32
N PRO A 444 21.54 -40.24 -33.70
CA PRO A 444 20.97 -40.92 -32.55
C PRO A 444 20.64 -39.85 -31.50
N ALA A 445 19.42 -39.86 -31.00
CA ALA A 445 19.03 -39.02 -29.89
C ALA A 445 20.09 -39.17 -28.79
N PRO A 446 20.57 -38.09 -28.19
CA PRO A 446 21.53 -38.18 -27.09
C PRO A 446 20.91 -39.13 -26.07
N PRO A 447 21.68 -40.12 -25.56
CA PRO A 447 21.21 -41.02 -24.53
C PRO A 447 20.64 -40.17 -23.40
N LEU A 448 19.41 -40.48 -22.98
CA LEU A 448 18.87 -39.94 -21.73
C LEU A 448 19.96 -40.14 -20.69
N ALA A 449 20.53 -39.04 -20.20
CA ALA A 449 21.54 -39.07 -19.17
C ALA A 449 20.97 -39.93 -18.04
N GLU A 450 21.62 -41.05 -17.77
CA GLU A 450 21.25 -41.88 -16.61
C GLU A 450 21.34 -40.95 -15.38
N PRO A 451 20.30 -40.93 -14.53
CA PRO A 451 20.31 -40.08 -13.36
C PRO A 451 21.53 -40.39 -12.53
N THR A 452 22.32 -39.40 -12.20
CA THR A 452 23.51 -39.50 -11.37
C THR A 452 23.15 -40.30 -10.12
N PRO A 453 23.83 -41.40 -9.78
CA PRO A 453 23.50 -42.18 -8.59
C PRO A 453 23.64 -41.27 -7.37
N LEU A 454 22.58 -41.19 -6.55
CA LEU A 454 22.67 -40.51 -5.27
C LEU A 454 23.79 -41.15 -4.42
N PRO A 455 24.53 -40.35 -3.63
CA PRO A 455 25.48 -40.88 -2.70
C PRO A 455 24.83 -41.96 -1.82
N GLU A 456 25.56 -42.99 -1.45
CA GLU A 456 25.05 -44.03 -0.55
C GLU A 456 24.68 -43.40 0.79
N GLY A 457 23.43 -43.57 1.22
CA GLY A 457 22.90 -43.01 2.46
C GLY A 457 21.46 -43.45 2.72
N ASP A 458 21.01 -43.27 3.97
CA ASP A 458 19.60 -43.46 4.33
C ASP A 458 18.89 -42.12 4.09
N TRP A 459 18.03 -42.08 3.07
CA TRP A 459 17.35 -40.87 2.63
C TRP A 459 15.89 -40.91 3.09
N PRO A 460 15.50 -40.25 4.20
CA PRO A 460 14.13 -40.27 4.74
C PRO A 460 13.09 -39.79 3.75
N LEU A 461 13.38 -38.70 3.01
CA LEU A 461 12.46 -38.15 1.99
C LEU A 461 12.56 -38.88 0.64
N GLY A 462 13.52 -39.79 0.50
CA GLY A 462 13.67 -40.61 -0.69
C GLY A 462 14.25 -39.86 -1.89
N ARG A 463 13.91 -40.33 -3.08
CA ARG A 463 14.42 -39.86 -4.37
C ARG A 463 13.29 -39.16 -5.15
N ALA A 464 13.57 -37.98 -5.69
CA ALA A 464 12.63 -37.26 -6.55
C ALA A 464 12.35 -38.07 -7.84
N ILE A 465 11.07 -38.19 -8.18
CA ILE A 465 10.58 -38.85 -9.36
C ILE A 465 10.15 -37.82 -10.40
N ALA A 466 9.36 -36.80 -9.97
CA ALA A 466 8.78 -35.82 -10.86
C ALA A 466 8.40 -34.53 -10.10
N GLN A 467 8.20 -33.47 -10.86
CA GLN A 467 7.60 -32.21 -10.38
C GLN A 467 6.16 -32.10 -10.92
N LEU A 468 5.21 -31.83 -10.03
CA LEU A 468 3.80 -31.64 -10.37
C LEU A 468 3.46 -30.15 -10.34
N HIS A 469 2.94 -29.63 -11.46
CA HIS A 469 2.51 -28.22 -11.66
C HIS A 469 3.54 -27.14 -11.29
N GLY A 470 4.84 -27.48 -11.17
CA GLY A 470 5.86 -26.53 -10.73
C GLY A 470 5.80 -26.19 -9.24
N VAL A 471 4.94 -26.87 -8.47
CA VAL A 471 4.68 -26.60 -7.05
C VAL A 471 5.13 -27.77 -6.16
N TYR A 472 4.81 -29.01 -6.55
CA TYR A 472 5.08 -30.18 -5.73
C TYR A 472 6.18 -31.03 -6.31
N ILE A 473 7.09 -31.53 -5.44
CA ILE A 473 8.04 -32.59 -5.73
C ILE A 473 7.40 -33.91 -5.28
N LEU A 474 7.35 -34.88 -6.21
CA LEU A 474 7.00 -36.25 -5.90
C LEU A 474 8.29 -37.04 -5.70
N ALA A 475 8.45 -37.66 -4.55
CA ALA A 475 9.59 -38.49 -4.21
C ALA A 475 9.16 -39.86 -3.71
N GLU A 476 10.00 -40.88 -3.89
CA GLU A 476 9.77 -42.24 -3.42
C GLU A 476 10.82 -42.62 -2.39
N ASN A 477 10.37 -43.13 -1.25
CA ASN A 477 11.23 -43.71 -0.23
C ASN A 477 10.80 -45.15 0.06
N LYS A 478 11.44 -45.80 1.04
CA LYS A 478 11.15 -47.20 1.42
C LYS A 478 9.71 -47.40 1.96
N GLN A 479 9.04 -46.33 2.36
CA GLN A 479 7.71 -46.36 2.99
C GLN A 479 6.59 -46.01 1.98
N GLY A 480 6.93 -45.41 0.83
CA GLY A 480 5.97 -45.06 -0.21
C GLY A 480 6.25 -43.72 -0.90
N LEU A 481 5.19 -43.07 -1.35
CA LEU A 481 5.26 -41.79 -2.03
C LEU A 481 5.29 -40.64 -1.02
N VAL A 482 6.26 -39.77 -1.17
CA VAL A 482 6.40 -38.51 -0.43
C VAL A 482 6.04 -37.37 -1.37
N VAL A 483 5.19 -36.45 -0.90
CA VAL A 483 4.82 -35.23 -1.63
C VAL A 483 5.31 -34.04 -0.84
N VAL A 484 6.16 -33.23 -1.47
CA VAL A 484 6.78 -32.06 -0.85
C VAL A 484 6.30 -30.79 -1.57
N ASP A 485 5.76 -29.84 -0.83
CA ASP A 485 5.54 -28.49 -1.33
C ASP A 485 6.89 -27.78 -1.44
N MET A 486 7.33 -27.58 -2.68
CA MET A 486 8.63 -27.01 -3.00
C MET A 486 8.78 -25.56 -2.50
N HIS A 487 7.70 -24.79 -2.50
CA HIS A 487 7.68 -23.41 -2.04
C HIS A 487 7.84 -23.35 -0.52
N ALA A 488 7.02 -24.08 0.21
CA ALA A 488 7.09 -24.17 1.66
C ALA A 488 8.43 -24.72 2.16
N ALA A 489 8.97 -25.73 1.47
CA ALA A 489 10.26 -26.30 1.77
C ALA A 489 11.41 -25.29 1.61
N HIS A 490 11.43 -24.58 0.49
CA HIS A 490 12.48 -23.59 0.22
C HIS A 490 12.39 -22.39 1.17
N GLU A 491 11.17 -21.90 1.45
CA GLU A 491 10.92 -20.85 2.42
C GLU A 491 11.45 -21.23 3.81
N ARG A 492 11.19 -22.45 4.26
CA ARG A 492 11.68 -22.94 5.55
C ARG A 492 13.21 -23.06 5.61
N ILE A 493 13.83 -23.57 4.57
CA ILE A 493 15.30 -23.67 4.49
C ILE A 493 15.94 -22.28 4.55
N VAL A 494 15.40 -21.31 3.81
CA VAL A 494 15.91 -19.93 3.82
C VAL A 494 15.73 -19.30 5.21
N TYR A 495 14.56 -19.49 5.83
CA TYR A 495 14.27 -18.98 7.17
C TYR A 495 15.27 -19.50 8.22
N GLU A 496 15.50 -20.81 8.28
CA GLU A 496 16.43 -21.40 9.27
C GLU A 496 17.89 -20.98 9.00
N ARG A 497 18.28 -20.79 7.73
CA ARG A 497 19.61 -20.23 7.39
C ARG A 497 19.77 -18.81 7.90
N LEU A 498 18.81 -17.93 7.65
CA LEU A 498 18.84 -16.54 8.13
C LEU A 498 18.87 -16.50 9.66
N LYS A 499 18.05 -17.32 10.31
CA LYS A 499 18.00 -17.43 11.77
C LYS A 499 19.32 -17.93 12.38
N ASN A 500 19.95 -18.92 11.77
CA ASN A 500 21.25 -19.43 12.21
C ASN A 500 22.36 -18.39 12.05
N GLN A 501 22.37 -17.61 10.98
CA GLN A 501 23.33 -16.51 10.78
C GLN A 501 23.20 -15.44 11.88
N LEU A 502 21.97 -15.07 12.28
CA LEU A 502 21.74 -14.12 13.38
C LEU A 502 22.13 -14.68 14.76
N ASN A 503 22.08 -15.99 14.94
CA ASN A 503 22.44 -16.63 16.22
C ASN A 503 23.96 -16.93 16.34
N THR A 504 24.71 -16.86 15.23
CA THR A 504 26.15 -17.13 15.22
C THR A 504 26.88 -15.86 15.67
N THR A 505 27.53 -15.93 16.83
CA THR A 505 28.28 -14.84 17.44
C THR A 505 29.75 -14.94 17.05
N ASP A 506 30.10 -14.64 15.82
CA ASP A 506 31.49 -14.54 15.39
C ASP A 506 32.01 -13.10 15.55
N GLY A 507 32.37 -12.71 16.77
CA GLY A 507 33.20 -11.54 17.09
C GLY A 507 32.66 -10.12 16.80
N GLU A 508 31.79 -9.92 15.83
CA GLU A 508 31.23 -8.61 15.40
C GLU A 508 29.74 -8.38 15.76
N GLY A 509 29.13 -9.31 16.48
CA GLY A 509 27.69 -9.24 16.83
C GLY A 509 26.79 -9.99 15.82
N PRO A 510 25.50 -10.16 16.14
CA PRO A 510 24.56 -10.90 15.27
C PRO A 510 24.29 -10.10 13.99
N ARG A 511 24.75 -10.60 12.84
CA ARG A 511 24.58 -9.96 11.53
C ARG A 511 24.39 -11.00 10.43
N ILE A 512 23.40 -10.76 9.55
CA ILE A 512 23.23 -11.55 8.33
C ILE A 512 24.27 -11.12 7.29
N ALA A 513 24.94 -12.09 6.66
CA ALA A 513 25.90 -11.81 5.59
C ALA A 513 25.21 -11.09 4.43
N SER A 514 25.74 -9.93 4.03
CA SER A 514 25.21 -9.07 2.98
C SER A 514 26.05 -9.11 1.72
N GLN A 515 25.40 -8.92 0.58
CA GLN A 515 26.03 -8.75 -0.72
C GLN A 515 25.70 -7.35 -1.26
N PRO A 516 26.72 -6.50 -1.54
CA PRO A 516 26.50 -5.21 -2.16
C PRO A 516 26.00 -5.39 -3.60
N LEU A 517 25.06 -4.54 -3.99
CA LEU A 517 24.53 -4.47 -5.35
C LEU A 517 25.52 -3.65 -6.21
N LEU A 518 25.86 -4.16 -7.39
CA LEU A 518 26.73 -3.45 -8.34
C LEU A 518 26.12 -2.09 -8.76
N ILE A 519 24.80 -2.07 -8.94
CA ILE A 519 24.01 -0.86 -9.17
C ILE A 519 22.96 -0.80 -8.08
N PRO A 520 22.94 0.26 -7.24
CA PRO A 520 21.91 0.41 -6.22
C PRO A 520 20.50 0.41 -6.83
N ALA A 521 19.61 -0.39 -6.27
CA ALA A 521 18.21 -0.42 -6.70
C ALA A 521 17.47 0.77 -6.05
N THR A 522 16.92 1.68 -6.87
CA THR A 522 16.22 2.87 -6.37
C THR A 522 14.72 2.72 -6.56
N PHE A 523 13.94 3.24 -5.61
CA PHE A 523 12.48 3.23 -5.70
C PHE A 523 11.86 4.47 -5.04
N ALA A 524 10.68 4.84 -5.54
CA ALA A 524 9.87 5.89 -4.93
C ALA A 524 9.37 5.42 -3.57
N ALA A 525 9.64 6.20 -2.53
CA ALA A 525 9.33 5.86 -1.16
C ALA A 525 8.35 6.86 -0.53
N THR A 526 7.48 6.35 0.32
CA THR A 526 6.61 7.17 1.16
C THR A 526 7.41 7.87 2.27
N PRO A 527 6.95 9.00 2.80
CA PRO A 527 7.61 9.64 3.95
C PRO A 527 7.81 8.70 5.14
N THR A 528 6.86 7.77 5.36
CA THR A 528 6.96 6.76 6.41
C THR A 528 8.09 5.76 6.14
N GLU A 529 8.27 5.30 4.90
CA GLU A 529 9.36 4.41 4.53
C GLU A 529 10.72 5.08 4.70
N VAL A 530 10.86 6.34 4.27
CA VAL A 530 12.10 7.11 4.45
C VAL A 530 12.42 7.27 5.94
N ALA A 531 11.43 7.67 6.74
CA ALA A 531 11.60 7.83 8.18
C ALA A 531 11.93 6.50 8.88
N THR A 532 11.32 5.39 8.47
CA THR A 532 11.62 4.06 9.01
C THR A 532 13.04 3.60 8.62
N ALA A 533 13.48 3.83 7.38
CA ALA A 533 14.83 3.51 6.93
C ALA A 533 15.89 4.27 7.74
N GLU A 534 15.65 5.55 8.03
CA GLU A 534 16.54 6.37 8.87
C GLU A 534 16.53 5.92 10.34
N ALA A 535 15.34 5.70 10.91
CA ALA A 535 15.19 5.34 12.32
C ALA A 535 15.69 3.94 12.66
N CYS A 536 15.60 3.00 11.69
CA CYS A 536 15.95 1.58 11.86
C CYS A 536 17.21 1.18 11.08
N ALA A 537 18.09 2.13 10.71
CA ALA A 537 19.28 1.87 9.91
C ALA A 537 20.17 0.76 10.50
N GLU A 538 20.38 0.77 11.82
CA GLU A 538 21.17 -0.24 12.53
C GLU A 538 20.50 -1.64 12.49
N ALA A 539 19.17 -1.70 12.65
CA ALA A 539 18.44 -2.96 12.54
C ALA A 539 18.45 -3.51 11.11
N LEU A 540 18.35 -2.66 10.11
CA LEU A 540 18.47 -3.04 8.70
C LEU A 540 19.86 -3.61 8.40
N GLU A 541 20.91 -3.01 8.93
CA GLU A 541 22.28 -3.49 8.77
C GLU A 541 22.48 -4.86 9.42
N GLN A 542 21.90 -5.11 10.60
CA GLN A 542 21.89 -6.44 11.24
C GLN A 542 21.17 -7.49 10.39
N LEU A 543 20.11 -7.11 9.69
CA LEU A 543 19.39 -7.96 8.75
C LEU A 543 20.09 -8.14 7.39
N GLY A 544 21.27 -7.55 7.21
CA GLY A 544 22.04 -7.62 5.96
C GLY A 544 21.49 -6.74 4.84
N LEU A 545 20.67 -5.73 5.18
CA LEU A 545 20.10 -4.76 4.25
C LEU A 545 20.77 -3.40 4.45
N GLU A 546 21.28 -2.81 3.37
CA GLU A 546 21.76 -1.42 3.38
C GLU A 546 20.79 -0.56 2.55
N ILE A 547 19.98 0.23 3.23
CA ILE A 547 18.99 1.12 2.62
C ILE A 547 19.30 2.55 3.05
N SER A 548 19.47 3.45 2.08
CA SER A 548 19.77 4.86 2.35
C SER A 548 18.84 5.80 1.58
N PRO A 549 18.45 6.94 2.17
CA PRO A 549 17.66 7.94 1.47
C PRO A 549 18.53 8.67 0.42
N LEU A 550 18.02 8.73 -0.81
CA LEU A 550 18.56 9.56 -1.89
C LEU A 550 17.89 10.94 -1.93
N SER A 551 16.61 10.98 -1.58
CA SER A 551 15.82 12.20 -1.45
C SER A 551 14.66 11.98 -0.47
N ALA A 552 13.88 13.01 -0.17
CA ALA A 552 12.69 12.94 0.68
C ALA A 552 11.61 11.93 0.19
N LYS A 553 11.70 11.51 -1.08
CA LYS A 553 10.72 10.59 -1.72
C LYS A 553 11.38 9.40 -2.43
N THR A 554 12.68 9.16 -2.21
CA THR A 554 13.41 8.09 -2.91
C THR A 554 14.38 7.40 -1.96
N LEU A 555 14.30 6.08 -1.89
CA LEU A 555 15.26 5.22 -1.21
C LEU A 555 16.12 4.46 -2.21
N ALA A 556 17.36 4.14 -1.80
CA ALA A 556 18.28 3.28 -2.53
C ALA A 556 18.66 2.06 -1.68
N VAL A 557 18.49 0.87 -2.23
CA VAL A 557 19.00 -0.38 -1.67
C VAL A 557 20.41 -0.59 -2.23
N ARG A 558 21.41 -0.64 -1.35
CA ARG A 558 22.83 -0.79 -1.70
C ARG A 558 23.34 -2.20 -1.49
N ALA A 559 22.81 -2.90 -0.47
CA ALA A 559 23.15 -4.28 -0.19
C ALA A 559 21.93 -5.07 0.24
N VAL A 560 21.93 -6.36 -0.05
CA VAL A 560 20.88 -7.31 0.34
C VAL A 560 21.53 -8.56 0.96
N PRO A 561 20.79 -9.35 1.76
CA PRO A 561 21.29 -10.63 2.27
C PRO A 561 21.79 -11.53 1.15
N THR A 562 22.95 -12.14 1.32
CA THR A 562 23.57 -13.01 0.29
C THR A 562 22.65 -14.14 -0.15
N SER A 563 21.87 -14.70 0.78
CA SER A 563 20.88 -15.76 0.49
C SER A 563 19.71 -15.28 -0.36
N LEU A 564 19.45 -13.96 -0.40
CA LEU A 564 18.33 -13.32 -1.10
C LEU A 564 18.79 -12.47 -2.30
N ALA A 565 20.07 -12.46 -2.62
CA ALA A 565 20.67 -11.61 -3.67
C ALA A 565 20.10 -11.85 -5.08
N GLN A 566 19.42 -12.95 -5.30
CA GLN A 566 18.78 -13.31 -6.56
C GLN A 566 17.30 -12.83 -6.65
N GLY A 567 16.73 -12.31 -5.55
CA GLY A 567 15.36 -11.81 -5.45
C GLY A 567 15.21 -10.35 -5.92
N ASP A 568 14.00 -9.82 -5.80
CA ASP A 568 13.71 -8.40 -6.03
C ASP A 568 14.12 -7.60 -4.78
N ALA A 569 15.21 -6.83 -4.91
CA ALA A 569 15.77 -6.03 -3.82
C ALA A 569 14.82 -4.91 -3.35
N VAL A 570 14.01 -4.36 -4.26
CA VAL A 570 13.06 -3.28 -3.94
C VAL A 570 11.88 -3.84 -3.14
N GLU A 571 11.31 -4.96 -3.61
CA GLU A 571 10.17 -5.58 -2.93
C GLU A 571 10.57 -6.12 -1.55
N LEU A 572 11.76 -6.71 -1.42
CA LEU A 572 12.34 -7.13 -0.14
C LEU A 572 12.49 -5.92 0.81
N ALA A 573 13.10 -4.83 0.35
CA ALA A 573 13.32 -3.64 1.17
C ALA A 573 11.99 -3.05 1.65
N ARG A 574 10.99 -2.93 0.78
CA ARG A 574 9.66 -2.44 1.13
C ARG A 574 9.00 -3.32 2.20
N SER A 575 9.05 -4.64 2.04
CA SER A 575 8.44 -5.58 2.99
C SER A 575 9.10 -5.49 4.38
N VAL A 576 10.43 -5.45 4.44
CA VAL A 576 11.15 -5.31 5.72
C VAL A 576 10.89 -3.95 6.37
N LEU A 577 10.90 -2.84 5.63
CA LEU A 577 10.54 -1.53 6.15
C LEU A 577 9.11 -1.50 6.70
N ALA A 578 8.19 -2.30 6.11
CA ALA A 578 6.82 -2.45 6.57
C ALA A 578 6.73 -3.02 7.95
N GLU A 579 7.36 -4.15 8.14
CA GLU A 579 7.40 -4.82 9.43
C GLU A 579 8.05 -3.92 10.49
N LEU A 580 9.19 -3.32 10.17
CA LEU A 580 9.87 -2.39 11.08
C LEU A 580 9.00 -1.17 11.45
N ALA A 581 8.17 -0.66 10.55
CA ALA A 581 7.29 0.48 10.84
C ALA A 581 6.18 0.16 11.84
N GLN A 582 5.74 -1.10 11.93
CA GLN A 582 4.69 -1.54 12.86
C GLN A 582 5.17 -1.66 14.30
N HIS A 583 6.47 -1.75 14.47
CA HIS A 583 7.10 -2.03 15.75
C HIS A 583 7.93 -0.84 16.28
N ASP A 584 8.08 -0.68 17.58
CA ASP A 584 8.96 0.34 18.18
C ASP A 584 10.42 -0.11 18.16
N ALA A 585 11.32 0.73 17.67
CA ALA A 585 12.72 0.43 17.43
C ALA A 585 13.51 -0.12 18.64
N SER A 586 13.03 0.07 19.87
CA SER A 586 13.76 -0.27 21.09
C SER A 586 13.44 -1.65 21.70
N THR A 587 12.30 -2.28 21.33
CA THR A 587 11.88 -3.58 21.92
C THR A 587 11.70 -4.69 20.88
N VAL A 588 11.88 -4.37 19.63
CA VAL A 588 11.37 -5.08 18.47
C VAL A 588 12.31 -6.11 17.90
N VAL A 589 13.63 -5.87 17.98
CA VAL A 589 14.60 -6.73 17.30
C VAL A 589 14.46 -8.21 17.73
N GLN A 590 14.07 -8.47 18.96
CA GLN A 590 13.94 -9.86 19.44
C GLN A 590 12.56 -10.50 19.24
N ARG A 591 11.45 -9.75 19.29
CA ARG A 591 10.10 -10.31 19.11
C ARG A 591 9.67 -10.36 17.64
N ALA A 592 9.93 -9.31 16.89
CA ALA A 592 9.61 -9.25 15.46
C ALA A 592 10.66 -9.96 14.58
N GLN A 593 11.79 -10.37 15.14
CA GLN A 593 12.87 -11.03 14.40
C GLN A 593 12.35 -12.22 13.59
N ASN A 594 11.52 -13.05 14.18
CA ASN A 594 10.94 -14.22 13.50
C ASN A 594 9.95 -13.82 12.38
N GLU A 595 9.17 -12.76 12.58
CA GLU A 595 8.22 -12.27 11.57
C GLU A 595 8.96 -11.65 10.39
N ILE A 596 9.97 -10.83 10.67
CA ILE A 596 10.83 -10.23 9.64
C ILE A 596 11.59 -11.31 8.85
N LEU A 597 12.17 -12.29 9.54
CA LEU A 597 12.85 -13.41 8.89
C LEU A 597 11.90 -14.25 8.04
N GLY A 598 10.67 -14.46 8.49
CA GLY A 598 9.62 -15.11 7.71
C GLY A 598 9.30 -14.35 6.43
N THR A 599 9.12 -13.05 6.54
CA THR A 599 8.91 -12.16 5.39
C THR A 599 10.09 -12.19 4.41
N MET A 600 11.31 -12.13 4.92
CA MET A 600 12.54 -12.23 4.09
C MET A 600 12.66 -13.59 3.40
N ALA A 601 12.34 -14.69 4.09
CA ALA A 601 12.38 -16.04 3.54
C ALA A 601 11.37 -16.22 2.39
N CYS A 602 10.18 -15.65 2.53
CA CYS A 602 9.15 -15.64 1.47
C CYS A 602 9.66 -14.97 0.18
N HIS A 603 10.42 -13.87 0.29
CA HIS A 603 11.05 -13.23 -0.88
C HIS A 603 12.13 -14.10 -1.54
N GLY A 604 12.83 -14.93 -0.78
CA GLY A 604 13.75 -15.93 -1.31
C GLY A 604 13.06 -17.05 -2.10
N ALA A 605 11.82 -17.37 -1.71
CA ALA A 605 11.03 -18.46 -2.29
C ALA A 605 10.27 -18.12 -3.58
N VAL A 606 10.14 -16.84 -3.94
CA VAL A 606 9.37 -16.38 -5.14
C VAL A 606 9.83 -17.03 -6.45
N ARG A 607 11.07 -17.54 -6.52
CA ARG A 607 11.55 -18.28 -7.70
C ARG A 607 11.20 -19.76 -7.72
N ALA A 608 10.49 -20.28 -6.73
CA ALA A 608 10.15 -21.70 -6.65
C ALA A 608 9.21 -22.20 -7.78
N ASN A 609 8.55 -21.31 -8.50
CA ASN A 609 7.65 -21.67 -9.63
C ASN A 609 8.38 -22.07 -10.93
N ARG A 610 9.70 -22.29 -10.91
CA ARG A 610 10.44 -22.79 -12.06
C ARG A 610 10.39 -24.33 -12.14
N ARG A 611 10.56 -24.86 -13.34
CA ARG A 611 10.80 -26.30 -13.50
C ARG A 611 12.19 -26.65 -13.00
N LEU A 612 12.25 -27.52 -11.99
CA LEU A 612 13.48 -28.04 -11.44
C LEU A 612 13.91 -29.30 -12.21
N THR A 613 15.20 -29.49 -12.35
CA THR A 613 15.77 -30.77 -12.77
C THR A 613 15.68 -31.80 -11.64
N LEU A 614 15.83 -33.08 -11.94
CA LEU A 614 15.85 -34.14 -10.93
C LEU A 614 16.97 -33.94 -9.90
N ASP A 615 18.13 -33.44 -10.33
CA ASP A 615 19.26 -33.14 -9.43
C ASP A 615 18.93 -31.97 -8.48
N GLU A 616 18.30 -30.92 -8.98
CA GLU A 616 17.88 -29.78 -8.15
C GLU A 616 16.80 -30.19 -7.15
N MET A 617 15.81 -31.03 -7.57
CA MET A 617 14.81 -31.58 -6.67
C MET A 617 15.43 -32.44 -5.57
N ASN A 618 16.36 -33.34 -5.93
CA ASN A 618 17.07 -34.15 -4.95
C ASN A 618 17.91 -33.28 -4.01
N ALA A 619 18.58 -32.24 -4.51
CA ALA A 619 19.34 -31.30 -3.68
C ALA A 619 18.45 -30.59 -2.66
N LEU A 620 17.22 -30.20 -3.06
CA LEU A 620 16.25 -29.59 -2.15
C LEU A 620 15.79 -30.56 -1.06
N LEU A 621 15.49 -31.82 -1.42
CA LEU A 621 15.15 -32.87 -0.45
C LEU A 621 16.27 -33.10 0.58
N ARG A 622 17.52 -33.12 0.15
CA ARG A 622 18.72 -33.25 1.06
C ARG A 622 18.79 -32.05 2.01
N GLN A 623 18.60 -30.83 1.49
CA GLN A 623 18.61 -29.64 2.35
C GLN A 623 17.47 -29.65 3.38
N MET A 624 16.30 -30.19 3.01
CA MET A 624 15.20 -30.38 3.96
C MET A 624 15.59 -31.36 5.09
N GLU A 625 16.22 -32.48 4.74
CA GLU A 625 16.64 -33.49 5.74
C GLU A 625 17.66 -32.95 6.74
N GLU A 626 18.48 -31.97 6.32
CA GLU A 626 19.45 -31.27 7.18
C GLU A 626 18.84 -30.09 7.96
N THR A 627 17.66 -29.62 7.57
CA THR A 627 17.04 -28.42 8.13
C THR A 627 16.08 -28.78 9.25
N GLU A 628 16.21 -28.14 10.42
CA GLU A 628 15.30 -28.33 11.53
C GLU A 628 13.87 -27.93 11.15
N ARG A 629 12.88 -28.74 11.54
CA ARG A 629 11.44 -28.50 11.31
C ARG A 629 11.08 -28.26 9.83
N SER A 630 11.77 -28.89 8.92
CA SER A 630 11.52 -28.76 7.49
C SER A 630 10.19 -29.37 7.04
N ASP A 631 9.53 -30.14 7.90
CA ASP A 631 8.19 -30.70 7.76
C ASP A 631 7.06 -29.70 8.03
N GLN A 632 7.39 -28.47 8.46
CA GLN A 632 6.42 -27.41 8.78
C GLN A 632 6.79 -26.13 8.03
N CYS A 633 5.80 -25.48 7.39
CA CYS A 633 6.02 -24.15 6.82
C CYS A 633 6.22 -23.10 7.92
N ASN A 634 6.70 -21.89 7.58
CA ASN A 634 6.90 -20.79 8.53
C ASN A 634 5.64 -20.39 9.29
N HIS A 635 4.46 -20.74 8.77
CA HIS A 635 3.15 -20.47 9.35
C HIS A 635 2.64 -21.62 10.23
N GLY A 636 3.45 -22.68 10.48
CA GLY A 636 3.12 -23.82 11.33
C GLY A 636 2.13 -24.82 10.73
N ARG A 637 1.94 -24.83 9.41
CA ARG A 637 1.17 -25.86 8.69
C ARG A 637 2.10 -26.99 8.29
N PRO A 638 1.67 -28.27 8.46
CA PRO A 638 2.47 -29.43 8.05
C PRO A 638 2.57 -29.53 6.53
#